data_d7ef73b1c1d756548835070d65078938
#
_entry.id   d7ef73b1c1d756548835070d65078938
#
_cell.length_a   1.000
_cell.length_b   1.000
_cell.length_c   1.000
_cell.angle_alpha   90.00
_cell.angle_beta   90.00
_cell.angle_gamma   90.00
#
_symmetry.space_group_name_H-M   'P 1'
#
loop_
_entity.id
_entity.type
_entity.pdbx_description
1 polymer ?
#
loop_
_entity_poly.entity_id
_entity_poly.type
_entity_poly.pdbx_seq_one_letter_code
_entity_poly.pdbx_strand_id
1 'polypeptide(L)'
;MPNAETFTIKPIAHLLRRELLGAWPHTAAIWVDPFVRNSNVKHLMTWTNDINSEFDADYNMEALEFLRLIDDESVDGVLFDPPYSVRQIKECYDGIGREITQYDTQNPWTAYKAEIARIVKPNGKVIRFGWSSGGIGKTLGFDLVEVMLVPHGGVRNDTIVTVEHKRSDIQGVLNL
;
A
#
# COMPACT_ATOMS: atom_id res chain seq x y z
N MET A 1 -11.08 -3.46 9.23
CA MET A 1 -10.41 -2.47 8.37
C MET A 1 -9.59 -1.55 9.22
N PRO A 2 -8.41 -1.13 8.76
CA PRO A 2 -7.79 0.03 9.33
C PRO A 2 -8.83 1.16 9.27
N ASN A 3 -8.97 1.88 10.34
CA ASN A 3 -9.83 3.06 10.39
C ASN A 3 -8.95 4.30 10.24
N ALA A 4 -9.56 5.48 10.15
CA ALA A 4 -8.83 6.76 10.09
C ALA A 4 -7.83 6.94 11.26
N GLU A 5 -7.96 6.14 12.33
CA GLU A 5 -7.09 6.19 13.50
C GLU A 5 -5.84 5.31 13.38
N THR A 6 -5.77 4.37 12.43
CA THR A 6 -4.62 3.47 12.29
C THR A 6 -3.32 4.24 12.19
N PHE A 7 -3.28 5.28 11.37
CA PHE A 7 -2.08 6.09 11.17
C PHE A 7 -1.82 7.11 12.30
N THR A 8 -2.72 7.25 13.27
CA THR A 8 -2.49 8.06 14.48
C THR A 8 -1.81 7.27 15.59
N ILE A 9 -1.75 5.94 15.49
CA ILE A 9 -1.06 5.08 16.45
C ILE A 9 0.42 5.48 16.45
N LYS A 10 0.96 5.88 17.60
CA LYS A 10 2.28 6.51 17.70
C LYS A 10 3.42 5.79 16.96
N PRO A 11 3.63 4.47 17.10
CA PRO A 11 4.67 3.78 16.32
C PRO A 11 4.46 3.91 14.82
N ILE A 12 3.23 3.76 14.32
CA ILE A 12 2.88 3.89 12.91
C ILE A 12 3.11 5.33 12.43
N ALA A 13 2.63 6.32 13.17
CA ALA A 13 2.83 7.73 12.83
C ALA A 13 4.32 8.11 12.75
N HIS A 14 5.15 7.58 13.64
CA HIS A 14 6.61 7.80 13.61
C HIS A 14 7.24 7.15 12.37
N LEU A 15 6.86 5.90 12.05
CA LEU A 15 7.34 5.20 10.85
C LEU A 15 6.96 5.98 9.60
N LEU A 16 5.67 6.32 9.44
CA LEU A 16 5.19 7.06 8.28
C LEU A 16 5.91 8.41 8.14
N ARG A 17 6.06 9.16 9.24
CA ARG A 17 6.78 10.43 9.22
C ARG A 17 8.22 10.27 8.76
N ARG A 18 8.94 9.26 9.26
CA ARG A 18 10.32 8.96 8.87
C ARG A 18 10.41 8.61 7.38
N GLU A 19 9.55 7.70 6.90
CA GLU A 19 9.63 7.17 5.55
C GLU A 19 9.11 8.16 4.49
N LEU A 20 8.05 8.90 4.80
CA LEU A 20 7.45 9.85 3.86
C LEU A 20 8.20 11.20 3.80
N LEU A 21 8.79 11.65 4.92
CA LEU A 21 9.42 12.97 5.02
C LEU A 21 10.94 12.93 5.13
N GLY A 22 11.53 11.79 5.51
CA GLY A 22 12.90 11.73 6.06
C GLY A 22 14.03 11.48 5.08
N ALA A 23 13.80 11.21 3.80
CA ALA A 23 14.86 10.61 2.96
C ALA A 23 15.15 11.31 1.63
N TRP A 24 14.46 12.39 1.28
CA TRP A 24 14.64 12.99 -0.05
C TRP A 24 15.18 14.40 0.06
N PRO A 25 16.47 14.61 -0.32
CA PRO A 25 17.00 15.96 -0.41
C PRO A 25 16.40 16.66 -1.63
N HIS A 26 15.60 17.68 -1.41
CA HIS A 26 15.30 18.78 -2.35
C HIS A 26 14.29 18.55 -3.48
N THR A 27 13.69 17.38 -3.66
CA THR A 27 12.57 17.18 -4.59
C THR A 27 11.38 16.58 -3.86
N ALA A 28 10.17 17.05 -4.14
CA ALA A 28 8.96 16.43 -3.59
C ALA A 28 8.87 14.98 -4.08
N ALA A 29 8.99 14.02 -3.17
CA ALA A 29 8.87 12.61 -3.49
C ALA A 29 7.45 12.30 -3.96
N ILE A 30 7.31 11.50 -5.01
CA ILE A 30 6.01 11.09 -5.56
C ILE A 30 5.53 9.85 -4.80
N TRP A 31 4.57 10.04 -3.92
CA TRP A 31 3.91 8.96 -3.18
C TRP A 31 2.47 8.76 -3.64
N VAL A 32 2.06 7.50 -3.71
CA VAL A 32 0.67 7.17 -4.08
C VAL A 32 0.03 6.26 -3.04
N ASP A 33 -1.27 6.46 -2.82
CA ASP A 33 -2.09 5.64 -1.94
C ASP A 33 -3.33 5.16 -2.70
N PRO A 34 -3.39 3.87 -3.09
CA PRO A 34 -4.53 3.31 -3.83
C PRO A 34 -5.76 3.02 -2.96
N PHE A 35 -5.69 3.20 -1.62
CA PHE A 35 -6.76 2.89 -0.66
C PHE A 35 -6.92 3.97 0.41
N VAL A 36 -6.92 5.24 0.01
CA VAL A 36 -6.71 6.39 0.91
C VAL A 36 -7.79 6.57 1.98
N ARG A 37 -9.05 6.28 1.69
CA ARG A 37 -10.17 6.50 2.63
C ARG A 37 -10.09 7.86 3.34
N ASN A 38 -10.26 7.87 4.67
CA ASN A 38 -10.12 9.05 5.55
C ASN A 38 -8.70 9.13 6.14
N SER A 39 -7.67 8.82 5.36
CA SER A 39 -6.28 8.84 5.82
C SER A 39 -5.84 10.24 6.26
N ASN A 40 -5.30 10.34 7.46
CA ASN A 40 -4.73 11.59 7.98
C ASN A 40 -3.37 11.95 7.37
N VAL A 41 -2.78 11.06 6.56
CA VAL A 41 -1.54 11.30 5.81
C VAL A 41 -1.79 11.57 4.32
N LYS A 42 -3.05 11.65 3.88
CA LYS A 42 -3.43 11.98 2.50
C LYS A 42 -2.67 13.19 1.95
N HIS A 43 -2.50 14.23 2.75
CA HIS A 43 -1.80 15.46 2.36
C HIS A 43 -0.30 15.27 2.02
N LEU A 44 0.27 14.09 2.28
CA LEU A 44 1.64 13.70 1.93
C LEU A 44 1.69 12.89 0.65
N MET A 45 0.55 12.49 0.10
CA MET A 45 0.45 11.72 -1.14
C MET A 45 0.36 12.65 -2.34
N THR A 46 0.98 12.24 -3.44
CA THR A 46 0.88 12.95 -4.74
C THR A 46 -0.41 12.60 -5.45
N TRP A 47 -0.77 11.32 -5.42
CA TRP A 47 -2.04 10.82 -5.96
C TRP A 47 -2.67 9.83 -5.01
N THR A 48 -3.97 9.98 -4.85
CA THR A 48 -4.79 9.15 -3.98
C THR A 48 -5.95 8.54 -4.73
N ASN A 49 -6.34 7.32 -4.35
CA ASN A 49 -7.51 6.66 -4.89
C ASN A 49 -8.32 5.99 -3.80
N ASP A 50 -9.62 5.94 -3.97
CA ASP A 50 -10.52 5.05 -3.24
C ASP A 50 -11.68 4.65 -4.15
N ILE A 51 -12.16 3.41 -4.02
CA ILE A 51 -13.30 2.93 -4.81
C ILE A 51 -14.60 3.63 -4.41
N ASN A 52 -14.72 4.05 -3.14
CA ASN A 52 -15.89 4.77 -2.64
C ASN A 52 -15.73 6.28 -2.86
N SER A 53 -16.59 6.84 -3.72
CA SER A 53 -16.60 8.26 -4.05
C SER A 53 -17.06 9.20 -2.90
N GLU A 54 -17.49 8.64 -1.76
CA GLU A 54 -17.74 9.43 -0.56
C GLU A 54 -16.43 9.89 0.11
N PHE A 55 -15.31 9.19 -0.19
CA PHE A 55 -14.00 9.62 0.27
C PHE A 55 -13.42 10.66 -0.70
N ASP A 56 -12.85 11.71 -0.12
CA ASP A 56 -12.15 12.76 -0.85
C ASP A 56 -10.79 12.22 -1.35
N ALA A 57 -10.79 11.62 -2.54
CA ALA A 57 -9.62 11.09 -3.25
C ALA A 57 -9.47 11.79 -4.60
N ASP A 58 -8.25 11.80 -5.18
CA ASP A 58 -8.01 12.36 -6.51
C ASP A 58 -8.69 11.51 -7.60
N TYR A 59 -8.80 10.19 -7.35
CA TYR A 59 -9.46 9.22 -8.21
C TYR A 59 -10.45 8.39 -7.41
N ASN A 60 -11.58 8.04 -8.03
CA ASN A 60 -12.56 7.12 -7.44
C ASN A 60 -12.82 5.97 -8.41
N MET A 61 -11.94 4.98 -8.37
CA MET A 61 -12.01 3.79 -9.23
C MET A 61 -11.45 2.56 -8.55
N GLU A 62 -11.54 1.40 -9.22
CA GLU A 62 -10.88 0.19 -8.77
C GLU A 62 -9.37 0.42 -8.62
N ALA A 63 -8.79 0.05 -7.47
CA ALA A 63 -7.40 0.37 -7.18
C ALA A 63 -6.42 -0.26 -8.17
N LEU A 64 -6.73 -1.43 -8.74
CA LEU A 64 -5.90 -2.04 -9.78
C LEU A 64 -5.93 -1.22 -11.08
N GLU A 65 -7.08 -0.67 -11.45
CA GLU A 65 -7.21 0.21 -12.62
C GLU A 65 -6.46 1.51 -12.40
N PHE A 66 -6.56 2.09 -11.20
CA PHE A 66 -5.79 3.27 -10.81
C PHE A 66 -4.27 3.03 -10.94
N LEU A 67 -3.75 1.92 -10.39
CA LEU A 67 -2.33 1.59 -10.50
C LEU A 67 -1.87 1.44 -11.97
N ARG A 68 -2.73 0.94 -12.86
CA ARG A 68 -2.44 0.80 -14.29
C ARG A 68 -2.35 2.12 -15.05
N LEU A 69 -2.91 3.21 -14.54
CA LEU A 69 -2.80 4.54 -15.13
C LEU A 69 -1.42 5.17 -14.91
N ILE A 70 -0.66 4.68 -13.95
CA ILE A 70 0.62 5.25 -13.54
C ILE A 70 1.73 4.64 -14.41
N ASP A 71 2.64 5.47 -14.90
CA ASP A 71 3.76 5.06 -15.75
C ASP A 71 4.76 4.17 -14.99
N ASP A 72 5.51 3.34 -15.73
CA ASP A 72 6.56 2.50 -15.19
C ASP A 72 7.63 3.36 -14.49
N GLU A 73 8.10 2.86 -13.34
CA GLU A 73 9.20 3.47 -12.57
C GLU A 73 9.08 4.99 -12.38
N SER A 74 7.85 5.46 -12.15
CA SER A 74 7.53 6.89 -12.05
C SER A 74 7.32 7.39 -10.64
N VAL A 75 7.05 6.49 -9.67
CA VAL A 75 6.77 6.87 -8.28
C VAL A 75 7.91 6.50 -7.33
N ASP A 76 8.14 7.33 -6.33
CA ASP A 76 9.16 7.11 -5.31
C ASP A 76 8.68 6.17 -4.20
N GLY A 77 7.36 6.09 -4.01
CA GLY A 77 6.80 5.13 -3.07
C GLY A 77 5.31 4.91 -3.17
N VAL A 78 4.88 3.80 -2.54
CA VAL A 78 3.48 3.42 -2.42
C VAL A 78 3.15 3.15 -0.96
N LEU A 79 2.07 3.77 -0.47
CA LEU A 79 1.43 3.42 0.80
C LEU A 79 0.33 2.41 0.48
N PHE A 80 0.55 1.15 0.83
CA PHE A 80 -0.33 0.04 0.45
C PHE A 80 -1.08 -0.52 1.66
N ASP A 81 -2.28 0.01 1.92
CA ASP A 81 -3.16 -0.39 3.03
C ASP A 81 -4.49 -1.00 2.55
N PRO A 82 -4.45 -2.14 1.85
CA PRO A 82 -5.63 -2.78 1.29
C PRO A 82 -6.51 -3.41 2.39
N PRO A 83 -7.76 -3.79 2.12
CA PRO A 83 -8.53 -4.66 2.99
C PRO A 83 -7.77 -5.97 3.28
N TYR A 84 -7.66 -6.38 4.56
CA TYR A 84 -6.81 -7.52 4.96
C TYR A 84 -7.47 -8.89 4.84
N SER A 85 -8.77 -8.94 4.61
CA SER A 85 -9.54 -10.18 4.53
C SER A 85 -10.67 -10.09 3.52
N VAL A 86 -11.15 -11.25 3.07
CA VAL A 86 -12.34 -11.38 2.20
C VAL A 86 -13.55 -10.65 2.80
N ARG A 87 -13.73 -10.74 4.12
CA ARG A 87 -14.80 -10.04 4.81
C ARG A 87 -14.67 -8.51 4.64
N GLN A 88 -13.48 -7.97 4.80
CA GLN A 88 -13.24 -6.53 4.64
C GLN A 88 -13.39 -6.08 3.18
N ILE A 89 -12.97 -6.92 2.22
CA ILE A 89 -13.22 -6.68 0.80
C ILE A 89 -14.73 -6.59 0.58
N LYS A 90 -15.49 -7.56 1.08
CA LYS A 90 -16.95 -7.56 0.97
C LYS A 90 -17.57 -6.29 1.58
N GLU A 91 -17.15 -5.91 2.78
CA GLU A 91 -17.64 -4.69 3.45
C GLU A 91 -17.37 -3.42 2.61
N CYS A 92 -16.22 -3.35 1.90
CA CYS A 92 -15.91 -2.24 0.98
C CYS A 92 -16.89 -2.20 -0.21
N TYR A 93 -17.11 -3.33 -0.87
CA TYR A 93 -17.96 -3.41 -2.06
C TYR A 93 -19.45 -3.26 -1.71
N ASP A 94 -19.91 -3.86 -0.59
CA ASP A 94 -21.27 -3.66 -0.10
C ASP A 94 -21.56 -2.16 0.19
N GLY A 95 -20.56 -1.43 0.71
CA GLY A 95 -20.64 -0.01 1.01
C GLY A 95 -20.88 0.88 -0.24
N ILE A 96 -20.57 0.39 -1.43
CA ILE A 96 -20.80 1.09 -2.70
C ILE A 96 -21.89 0.41 -3.55
N GLY A 97 -22.62 -0.57 -2.99
CA GLY A 97 -23.69 -1.28 -3.67
C GLY A 97 -23.22 -2.24 -4.78
N ARG A 98 -21.95 -2.68 -4.76
CA ARG A 98 -21.38 -3.63 -5.71
C ARG A 98 -21.23 -5.00 -5.08
N GLU A 99 -21.70 -6.03 -5.76
CA GLU A 99 -21.48 -7.42 -5.33
C GLU A 99 -20.04 -7.86 -5.64
N ILE A 100 -19.43 -8.59 -4.70
CA ILE A 100 -18.12 -9.21 -4.93
C ILE A 100 -18.30 -10.54 -5.68
N THR A 101 -17.34 -10.83 -6.55
CA THR A 101 -17.24 -12.09 -7.26
C THR A 101 -16.24 -13.02 -6.60
N GLN A 102 -16.25 -14.31 -6.98
CA GLN A 102 -15.23 -15.26 -6.54
C GLN A 102 -13.82 -14.83 -6.97
N TYR A 103 -13.70 -14.12 -8.09
CA TYR A 103 -12.42 -13.57 -8.59
C TYR A 103 -11.84 -12.53 -7.64
N ASP A 104 -12.65 -11.66 -7.08
CA ASP A 104 -12.22 -10.59 -6.15
C ASP A 104 -11.66 -11.17 -4.84
N THR A 105 -11.90 -12.46 -4.55
CA THR A 105 -11.49 -13.13 -3.32
C THR A 105 -10.33 -14.12 -3.48
N GLN A 106 -10.00 -14.52 -4.72
CA GLN A 106 -8.91 -15.46 -5.02
C GLN A 106 -7.61 -14.71 -5.29
N ASN A 107 -6.62 -14.83 -4.39
CA ASN A 107 -5.31 -14.16 -4.51
C ASN A 107 -5.42 -12.66 -4.86
N PRO A 108 -6.24 -11.91 -4.15
CA PRO A 108 -6.68 -10.59 -4.59
C PRO A 108 -5.51 -9.62 -4.81
N TRP A 109 -4.35 -9.84 -4.15
CA TRP A 109 -3.25 -8.89 -4.15
C TRP A 109 -2.14 -9.19 -5.15
N THR A 110 -2.16 -10.31 -5.88
CA THR A 110 -1.07 -10.68 -6.81
C THR A 110 -0.92 -9.67 -7.94
N ALA A 111 -2.03 -9.30 -8.58
CA ALA A 111 -2.01 -8.31 -9.66
C ALA A 111 -1.62 -6.91 -9.14
N TYR A 112 -2.12 -6.50 -7.98
CA TYR A 112 -1.76 -5.23 -7.35
C TYR A 112 -0.27 -5.15 -7.05
N LYS A 113 0.31 -6.20 -6.48
CA LYS A 113 1.75 -6.25 -6.19
C LYS A 113 2.60 -6.16 -7.46
N ALA A 114 2.16 -6.79 -8.56
CA ALA A 114 2.85 -6.70 -9.84
C ALA A 114 2.84 -5.26 -10.39
N GLU A 115 1.69 -4.58 -10.33
CA GLU A 115 1.58 -3.18 -10.75
C GLU A 115 2.40 -2.25 -9.83
N ILE A 116 2.35 -2.45 -8.51
CA ILE A 116 3.20 -1.69 -7.57
C ILE A 116 4.69 -1.89 -7.92
N ALA A 117 5.08 -3.12 -8.23
CA ALA A 117 6.46 -3.38 -8.62
C ALA A 117 6.84 -2.69 -9.95
N ARG A 118 5.91 -2.56 -10.88
CA ARG A 118 6.10 -1.86 -12.15
C ARG A 118 6.30 -0.36 -11.96
N ILE A 119 5.42 0.28 -11.19
CA ILE A 119 5.37 1.76 -11.06
C ILE A 119 6.43 2.34 -10.13
N VAL A 120 6.88 1.57 -9.11
CA VAL A 120 7.89 2.05 -8.16
C VAL A 120 9.26 2.11 -8.84
N LYS A 121 9.96 3.24 -8.70
CA LYS A 121 11.34 3.44 -9.19
C LYS A 121 12.32 2.46 -8.54
N PRO A 122 13.47 2.14 -9.17
CA PRO A 122 14.61 1.56 -8.48
C PRO A 122 14.97 2.40 -7.23
N ASN A 123 15.26 1.73 -6.12
CA ASN A 123 15.46 2.33 -4.77
C ASN A 123 14.19 2.97 -4.16
N GLY A 124 13.07 2.94 -4.83
CA GLY A 124 11.78 3.37 -4.28
C GLY A 124 11.29 2.43 -3.18
N LYS A 125 10.25 2.82 -2.48
CA LYS A 125 9.79 2.16 -1.26
C LYS A 125 8.34 1.72 -1.36
N VAL A 126 7.99 0.68 -0.59
CA VAL A 126 6.59 0.35 -0.29
C VAL A 126 6.42 0.21 1.21
N ILE A 127 5.42 0.89 1.75
CA ILE A 127 4.96 0.71 3.13
C ILE A 127 3.64 -0.05 3.04
N ARG A 128 3.65 -1.30 3.49
CA ARG A 128 2.44 -2.13 3.42
C ARG A 128 1.91 -2.43 4.81
N PHE A 129 0.58 -2.37 4.94
CA PHE A 129 -0.18 -2.80 6.11
C PHE A 129 -0.87 -4.12 5.85
N GLY A 130 -1.01 -4.94 6.88
CA GLY A 130 -1.69 -6.25 6.77
C GLY A 130 -1.58 -7.10 8.01
N TRP A 131 -1.97 -8.37 7.87
CA TRP A 131 -1.86 -9.40 8.92
C TRP A 131 -0.71 -10.38 8.67
N SER A 132 0.11 -10.11 7.69
CA SER A 132 1.29 -10.92 7.37
C SER A 132 2.46 -10.03 6.96
N SER A 133 3.68 -10.51 7.16
CA SER A 133 4.92 -9.86 6.74
C SER A 133 5.30 -10.15 5.28
N GLY A 134 4.39 -10.73 4.49
CA GLY A 134 4.69 -11.20 3.13
C GLY A 134 5.02 -10.10 2.10
N GLY A 135 4.75 -8.83 2.42
CA GLY A 135 5.17 -7.69 1.63
C GLY A 135 4.79 -7.74 0.13
N ILE A 136 5.52 -6.99 -0.69
CA ILE A 136 5.54 -7.11 -2.16
C ILE A 136 6.35 -8.34 -2.55
N GLY A 137 7.55 -8.46 -1.99
CA GLY A 137 8.34 -9.68 -2.00
C GLY A 137 9.54 -9.68 -2.95
N LYS A 138 10.48 -10.58 -2.63
CA LYS A 138 11.77 -10.70 -3.34
C LYS A 138 11.63 -11.07 -4.82
N THR A 139 10.62 -11.87 -5.16
CA THR A 139 10.36 -12.28 -6.56
C THR A 139 9.97 -11.11 -7.46
N LEU A 140 9.42 -10.04 -6.88
CA LEU A 140 9.09 -8.79 -7.56
C LEU A 140 10.17 -7.72 -7.38
N GLY A 141 11.35 -8.08 -6.90
CA GLY A 141 12.50 -7.18 -6.81
C GLY A 141 12.57 -6.35 -5.53
N PHE A 142 11.82 -6.70 -4.47
CA PHE A 142 11.83 -5.94 -3.21
C PHE A 142 12.56 -6.68 -2.10
N ASP A 143 13.34 -5.94 -1.33
CA ASP A 143 13.97 -6.40 -0.10
C ASP A 143 13.22 -5.84 1.11
N LEU A 144 12.87 -6.72 2.05
CA LEU A 144 12.24 -6.36 3.30
C LEU A 144 13.27 -5.69 4.22
N VAL A 145 13.03 -4.45 4.58
CA VAL A 145 13.93 -3.62 5.40
C VAL A 145 13.49 -3.56 6.85
N GLU A 146 12.18 -3.45 7.07
CA GLU A 146 11.63 -3.34 8.42
C GLU A 146 10.29 -4.07 8.53
N VAL A 147 10.06 -4.68 9.68
CA VAL A 147 8.76 -5.23 10.08
C VAL A 147 8.40 -4.67 11.44
N MET A 148 7.25 -4.01 11.52
CA MET A 148 6.69 -3.51 12.77
C MET A 148 5.42 -4.28 13.11
N LEU A 149 5.36 -4.86 14.30
CA LEU A 149 4.14 -5.44 14.87
C LEU A 149 3.47 -4.42 15.77
N VAL A 150 2.19 -4.14 15.50
CA VAL A 150 1.36 -3.23 16.30
C VAL A 150 0.24 -4.04 16.94
N PRO A 151 0.33 -4.34 18.24
CA PRO A 151 -0.68 -5.11 18.95
C PRO A 151 -1.94 -4.27 19.19
N HIS A 152 -3.11 -4.88 18.94
CA HIS A 152 -4.43 -4.27 19.19
C HIS A 152 -5.18 -4.91 20.38
N GLY A 153 -4.51 -5.75 21.15
CA GLY A 153 -5.12 -6.52 22.24
C GLY A 153 -5.98 -7.69 21.73
N GLY A 154 -6.46 -8.53 22.66
CA GLY A 154 -7.08 -9.81 22.31
C GLY A 154 -8.40 -9.79 21.55
N VAL A 155 -8.93 -8.63 21.18
CA VAL A 155 -10.23 -8.48 20.48
C VAL A 155 -10.07 -8.27 18.97
N ARG A 156 -8.88 -7.86 18.51
CA ARG A 156 -8.60 -7.57 17.10
C ARG A 156 -7.27 -8.20 16.69
N ASN A 157 -7.14 -8.53 15.42
CA ASN A 157 -5.85 -8.96 14.88
C ASN A 157 -4.85 -7.81 14.95
N ASP A 158 -3.61 -8.15 15.26
CA ASP A 158 -2.50 -7.20 15.23
C ASP A 158 -2.25 -6.70 13.81
N THR A 159 -1.77 -5.47 13.69
CA THR A 159 -1.33 -4.93 12.40
C THR A 159 0.15 -5.19 12.23
N ILE A 160 0.52 -5.73 11.08
CA ILE A 160 1.92 -5.86 10.65
C ILE A 160 2.16 -4.80 9.59
N VAL A 161 3.14 -3.93 9.84
CA VAL A 161 3.60 -2.95 8.87
C VAL A 161 4.96 -3.42 8.34
N THR A 162 5.09 -3.48 7.01
CA THR A 162 6.37 -3.78 6.36
C THR A 162 6.85 -2.57 5.58
N VAL A 163 8.16 -2.31 5.63
CA VAL A 163 8.84 -1.37 4.75
C VAL A 163 9.75 -2.18 3.84
N GLU A 164 9.60 -2.00 2.56
CA GLU A 164 10.37 -2.70 1.54
C GLU A 164 10.99 -1.69 0.58
N HIS A 165 12.20 -1.99 0.10
CA HIS A 165 12.89 -1.20 -0.92
C HIS A 165 13.01 -1.98 -2.21
N LYS A 166 12.68 -1.34 -3.33
CA LYS A 166 12.93 -1.93 -4.66
C LYS A 166 14.42 -1.90 -4.94
N ARG A 167 14.98 -3.05 -5.38
CA ARG A 167 16.38 -3.15 -5.78
C ARG A 167 16.66 -2.29 -7.01
N SER A 168 17.85 -1.72 -7.08
CA SER A 168 18.30 -0.92 -8.24
C SER A 168 18.66 -1.78 -9.45
N ASP A 169 19.06 -3.05 -9.23
CA ASP A 169 19.45 -3.97 -10.30
C ASP A 169 18.74 -5.32 -10.14
N ILE A 170 17.82 -5.61 -11.05
CA ILE A 170 17.19 -6.94 -11.17
C ILE A 170 18.09 -7.90 -11.98
N GLN A 171 19.11 -7.40 -12.66
CA GLN A 171 19.96 -8.22 -13.56
C GLN A 171 20.87 -9.24 -12.86
N GLY A 172 21.03 -9.17 -11.53
CA GLY A 172 21.90 -10.08 -10.77
C GLY A 172 21.31 -11.42 -10.35
N VAL A 173 20.00 -11.65 -10.50
CA VAL A 173 19.31 -12.82 -9.91
C VAL A 173 19.15 -14.01 -10.91
N LEU A 174 19.46 -13.83 -12.17
CA LEU A 174 19.32 -14.90 -13.18
C LEU A 174 20.57 -15.79 -13.35
N ASN A 175 21.60 -15.63 -12.52
CA ASN A 175 22.83 -16.42 -12.57
C ASN A 175 23.14 -17.08 -11.21
N LEU A 176 22.26 -17.93 -10.70
CA LEU A 176 22.59 -18.96 -9.71
C LEU A 176 21.85 -20.25 -10.06
#